data_ef3ba3e14805ac1336ada2e8075d9565
#
_entry.id   ef3ba3e14805ac1336ada2e8075d9565
#
_cell.length_a   1.000
_cell.length_b   1.000
_cell.length_c   1.000
_cell.angle_alpha   90.00
_cell.angle_beta   90.00
_cell.angle_gamma   90.00
#
_symmetry.space_group_name_H-M   'P 1'
#
loop_
_entity.id
_entity.type
_entity.pdbx_description
1 polymer ?
#
loop_
_entity_poly.entity_id
_entity_poly.type
_entity_poly.pdbx_seq_one_letter_code
_entity_poly.pdbx_strand_id
1 'polypeptide(L)'
;MPTHKVIAVVGPTSSGKTALGIYLAKKLGGEVISADSRQVYKGLDIGTGKVTKKEMAGVPHHLLSVASPKKIFTADDFVKQGEKVLKSMIYHTPAIIPIIVGGAGFYVDALLGRISLSNVPPNPKLRARLEKKDVKELYTMLKKKDSARAKTIEPHHKRRLIRALEIATYQLRQTTRARALRGTKPSLTLASSSLAPQKYDVLWLGLSPAPAKLKSNIHKRLLARMKQGMVAEAKRLHAQGLSYKRMEELGLEYRALARYLQGKTSKQELVAEIERGNNKYAKRQLRWFKRNKDIKWVTGTAEALRLAKSFLSR
;
A
#
# COMPACT_ATOMS: atom_id res chain seq x y z
N MET A 1 -12.73 16.71 -20.91
CA MET A 1 -12.72 17.41 -19.61
C MET A 1 -11.26 17.57 -19.18
N PRO A 2 -10.84 18.70 -18.61
CA PRO A 2 -9.48 18.83 -18.13
C PRO A 2 -9.22 17.76 -17.07
N THR A 3 -8.18 16.95 -17.29
CA THR A 3 -7.74 15.94 -16.33
C THR A 3 -7.00 16.63 -15.20
N HIS A 4 -7.43 16.39 -13.95
CA HIS A 4 -6.80 17.00 -12.79
C HIS A 4 -5.38 16.47 -12.60
N LYS A 5 -4.43 17.38 -12.38
CA LYS A 5 -3.00 17.07 -12.24
C LYS A 5 -2.67 16.57 -10.84
N VAL A 6 -1.93 15.47 -10.77
CA VAL A 6 -1.47 14.83 -9.53
C VAL A 6 0.00 14.47 -9.66
N ILE A 7 0.79 14.64 -8.62
CA ILE A 7 2.20 14.19 -8.59
C ILE A 7 2.29 12.93 -7.71
N ALA A 8 2.87 11.86 -8.23
CA ALA A 8 3.12 10.62 -7.49
C ALA A 8 4.63 10.45 -7.26
N VAL A 9 5.06 10.48 -6.00
CA VAL A 9 6.46 10.25 -5.59
C VAL A 9 6.58 8.83 -5.02
N VAL A 10 7.21 7.96 -5.77
CA VAL A 10 7.28 6.53 -5.47
C VAL A 10 8.72 6.02 -5.33
N GLY A 11 8.85 4.85 -4.71
CA GLY A 11 10.16 4.22 -4.53
C GLY A 11 10.18 3.28 -3.32
N PRO A 12 11.29 2.57 -3.10
CA PRO A 12 11.41 1.63 -1.99
C PRO A 12 11.48 2.34 -0.63
N THR A 13 11.31 1.56 0.44
CA THR A 13 11.62 2.06 1.79
C THR A 13 13.05 2.60 1.84
N SER A 14 13.28 3.64 2.63
CA SER A 14 14.60 4.29 2.80
C SER A 14 15.22 4.91 1.53
N SER A 15 14.41 5.20 0.48
CA SER A 15 14.88 5.86 -0.74
C SER A 15 14.95 7.38 -0.67
N GLY A 16 14.37 8.02 0.36
CA GLY A 16 14.26 9.48 0.45
C GLY A 16 12.97 10.07 -0.12
N LYS A 17 12.02 9.25 -0.57
CA LYS A 17 10.76 9.72 -1.18
C LYS A 17 9.95 10.68 -0.31
N THR A 18 9.92 10.49 1.02
CA THR A 18 9.20 11.39 1.93
C THR A 18 9.81 12.79 1.92
N ALA A 19 11.14 12.90 2.01
CA ALA A 19 11.82 14.19 1.94
C ALA A 19 11.59 14.88 0.59
N LEU A 20 11.63 14.12 -0.52
CA LEU A 20 11.32 14.66 -1.85
C LEU A 20 9.86 15.14 -1.95
N GLY A 21 8.90 14.38 -1.43
CA GLY A 21 7.49 14.78 -1.44
C GLY A 21 7.24 16.06 -0.65
N ILE A 22 7.83 16.18 0.53
CA ILE A 22 7.75 17.40 1.36
C ILE A 22 8.42 18.59 0.66
N TYR A 23 9.60 18.39 0.05
CA TYR A 23 10.27 19.43 -0.71
C TYR A 23 9.41 19.95 -1.87
N LEU A 24 8.82 19.05 -2.66
CA LEU A 24 7.92 19.42 -3.76
C LEU A 24 6.67 20.13 -3.24
N ALA A 25 6.06 19.63 -2.17
CA ALA A 25 4.88 20.26 -1.56
C ALA A 25 5.16 21.70 -1.16
N LYS A 26 6.28 21.96 -0.49
CA LYS A 26 6.69 23.33 -0.12
C LYS A 26 6.92 24.24 -1.31
N LYS A 27 7.53 23.72 -2.39
CA LYS A 27 7.89 24.53 -3.58
C LYS A 27 6.71 24.78 -4.52
N LEU A 28 5.67 23.97 -4.43
CA LEU A 28 4.53 23.98 -5.37
C LEU A 28 3.19 24.34 -4.70
N GLY A 29 3.17 24.65 -3.41
CA GLY A 29 1.91 24.88 -2.69
C GLY A 29 1.06 23.62 -2.55
N GLY A 30 1.68 22.46 -2.40
CA GLY A 30 0.98 21.19 -2.37
C GLY A 30 0.82 20.59 -0.97
N GLU A 31 0.02 19.52 -0.88
CA GLU A 31 -0.15 18.68 0.31
C GLU A 31 0.14 17.22 0.00
N VAL A 32 0.56 16.47 1.02
CA VAL A 32 0.98 15.08 0.88
C VAL A 32 -0.14 14.11 1.24
N ILE A 33 -0.41 13.14 0.36
CA ILE A 33 -1.22 11.96 0.65
C ILE A 33 -0.28 10.78 0.86
N SER A 34 -0.17 10.29 2.09
CA SER A 34 0.71 9.16 2.41
C SER A 34 0.14 7.84 1.91
N ALA A 35 0.82 7.19 0.98
CA ALA A 35 0.47 5.86 0.46
C ALA A 35 1.35 4.76 1.09
N ASP A 36 1.18 4.57 2.39
CA ASP A 36 1.86 3.53 3.17
C ASP A 36 0.85 2.71 3.98
N SER A 37 0.86 1.39 3.81
CA SER A 37 -0.10 0.47 4.42
C SER A 37 0.11 0.23 5.93
N ARG A 38 1.14 0.84 6.53
CA ARG A 38 1.42 0.74 7.98
C ARG A 38 1.32 2.09 8.68
N GLN A 39 1.72 3.16 8.03
CA GLN A 39 1.63 4.52 8.59
C GLN A 39 0.18 5.01 8.75
N VAL A 40 -0.79 4.34 8.14
CA VAL A 40 -2.23 4.59 8.35
C VAL A 40 -2.69 4.29 9.78
N TYR A 41 -1.97 3.46 10.53
CA TYR A 41 -2.38 3.06 11.87
C TYR A 41 -1.91 4.04 12.95
N LYS A 42 -2.82 4.38 13.88
CA LYS A 42 -2.54 5.19 15.08
C LYS A 42 -1.55 4.46 15.99
N GLY A 43 -0.56 5.20 16.52
CA GLY A 43 0.39 4.69 17.49
C GLY A 43 1.49 3.77 16.93
N LEU A 44 1.44 3.43 15.64
CA LEU A 44 2.52 2.73 14.94
C LEU A 44 3.45 3.77 14.30
N ASP A 45 4.26 4.42 15.09
CA ASP A 45 5.02 5.60 14.66
C ASP A 45 6.49 5.25 14.40
N ILE A 46 7.21 4.81 15.43
CA ILE A 46 8.63 4.47 15.34
C ILE A 46 8.82 3.21 14.51
N GLY A 47 8.03 2.16 14.78
CA GLY A 47 8.12 0.87 14.09
C GLY A 47 7.86 0.97 12.58
N THR A 48 7.00 1.87 12.14
CA THR A 48 6.75 2.11 10.71
C THR A 48 7.69 3.17 10.10
N GLY A 49 8.40 3.91 10.95
CA GLY A 49 9.15 5.11 10.56
C GLY A 49 8.22 6.15 9.95
N LYS A 50 7.09 6.39 10.61
CA LYS A 50 6.14 7.42 10.24
C LYS A 50 6.81 8.79 10.28
N VAL A 51 6.49 9.64 9.32
CA VAL A 51 6.99 11.01 9.28
C VAL A 51 6.53 11.76 10.53
N THR A 52 7.46 12.42 11.21
CA THR A 52 7.19 13.23 12.40
C THR A 52 6.69 14.62 12.02
N LYS A 53 6.04 15.33 12.95
CA LYS A 53 5.61 16.74 12.74
C LYS A 53 6.81 17.63 12.35
N LYS A 54 7.99 17.42 12.95
CA LYS A 54 9.22 18.14 12.61
C LYS A 54 9.65 17.89 11.17
N GLU A 55 9.63 16.62 10.73
CA GLU A 55 9.97 16.26 9.35
C GLU A 55 8.94 16.74 8.33
N MET A 56 7.64 16.80 8.68
CA MET A 56 6.60 17.38 7.83
C MET A 56 6.84 18.86 7.53
N ALA A 57 7.52 19.56 8.43
CA ALA A 57 7.97 20.93 8.27
C ALA A 57 6.86 21.89 7.78
N GLY A 58 5.66 21.77 8.38
CA GLY A 58 4.47 22.57 8.08
C GLY A 58 3.63 22.07 6.90
N VAL A 59 4.07 21.08 6.14
CA VAL A 59 3.29 20.52 5.02
C VAL A 59 2.18 19.61 5.57
N PRO A 60 0.90 19.83 5.20
CA PRO A 60 -0.18 18.94 5.56
C PRO A 60 0.01 17.54 4.99
N HIS A 61 -0.22 16.54 5.85
CA HIS A 61 -0.12 15.12 5.47
C HIS A 61 -1.43 14.40 5.77
N HIS A 62 -1.98 13.79 4.75
CA HIS A 62 -3.22 13.01 4.83
C HIS A 62 -2.93 11.51 4.88
N LEU A 63 -3.90 10.74 5.41
CA LEU A 63 -3.87 9.28 5.56
C LEU A 63 -2.75 8.75 6.47
N LEU A 64 -2.30 9.58 7.40
CA LEU A 64 -1.47 9.15 8.52
C LEU A 64 -2.34 8.99 9.77
N SER A 65 -2.15 7.91 10.51
CA SER A 65 -2.84 7.67 11.80
C SER A 65 -4.38 7.76 11.71
N VAL A 66 -4.97 7.29 10.62
CA VAL A 66 -6.42 7.33 10.37
C VAL A 66 -7.17 6.08 10.85
N ALA A 67 -6.46 5.00 11.16
CA ALA A 67 -7.05 3.71 11.53
C ALA A 67 -6.53 3.18 12.87
N SER A 68 -7.39 2.43 13.58
CA SER A 68 -6.95 1.69 14.77
C SER A 68 -6.10 0.47 14.38
N PRO A 69 -4.95 0.22 15.02
CA PRO A 69 -4.13 -0.96 14.74
C PRO A 69 -4.82 -2.28 15.07
N LYS A 70 -5.85 -2.24 15.91
CA LYS A 70 -6.67 -3.42 16.27
C LYS A 70 -7.59 -3.87 15.12
N LYS A 71 -7.90 -2.99 14.17
CA LYS A 71 -8.75 -3.28 13.00
C LYS A 71 -7.90 -3.44 11.72
N ILE A 72 -8.42 -4.19 10.76
CA ILE A 72 -7.80 -4.31 9.43
C ILE A 72 -8.19 -3.09 8.61
N PHE A 73 -7.20 -2.37 8.10
CA PHE A 73 -7.37 -1.31 7.11
C PHE A 73 -7.02 -1.88 5.73
N THR A 74 -7.99 -1.88 4.84
CA THR A 74 -7.89 -2.50 3.52
C THR A 74 -7.46 -1.51 2.44
N ALA A 75 -7.14 -2.00 1.25
CA ALA A 75 -6.90 -1.13 0.09
C ALA A 75 -8.16 -0.37 -0.33
N ASP A 76 -9.34 -0.95 -0.13
CA ASP A 76 -10.62 -0.29 -0.40
C ASP A 76 -10.84 0.91 0.56
N ASP A 77 -10.54 0.72 1.87
CA ASP A 77 -10.59 1.82 2.84
C ASP A 77 -9.61 2.94 2.46
N PHE A 78 -8.41 2.56 1.99
CA PHE A 78 -7.41 3.52 1.53
C PHE A 78 -7.90 4.32 0.32
N VAL A 79 -8.45 3.64 -0.68
CA VAL A 79 -8.95 4.30 -1.90
C VAL A 79 -10.12 5.23 -1.57
N LYS A 80 -11.09 4.77 -0.78
CA LYS A 80 -12.24 5.60 -0.37
C LYS A 80 -11.83 6.87 0.36
N GLN A 81 -10.90 6.75 1.32
CA GLN A 81 -10.42 7.92 2.05
C GLN A 81 -9.50 8.80 1.18
N GLY A 82 -8.64 8.19 0.36
CA GLY A 82 -7.75 8.90 -0.55
C GLY A 82 -8.51 9.68 -1.63
N GLU A 83 -9.56 9.10 -2.20
CA GLU A 83 -10.44 9.80 -3.14
C GLU A 83 -11.16 10.97 -2.50
N LYS A 84 -11.63 10.84 -1.24
CA LYS A 84 -12.24 11.95 -0.52
C LYS A 84 -11.25 13.12 -0.35
N VAL A 85 -10.01 12.83 0.00
CA VAL A 85 -8.93 13.83 0.14
C VAL A 85 -8.60 14.46 -1.22
N LEU A 86 -8.41 13.65 -2.27
CA LEU A 86 -8.14 14.15 -3.63
C LEU A 86 -9.27 15.05 -4.14
N LYS A 87 -10.52 14.66 -3.96
CA LYS A 87 -11.68 15.48 -4.33
C LYS A 87 -11.70 16.79 -3.56
N SER A 88 -11.42 16.78 -2.27
CA SER A 88 -11.35 18.01 -1.48
C SER A 88 -10.29 18.98 -2.01
N MET A 89 -9.07 18.50 -2.28
CA MET A 89 -8.00 19.33 -2.83
C MET A 89 -8.36 19.89 -4.22
N ILE A 90 -8.92 19.06 -5.09
CA ILE A 90 -9.19 19.40 -6.50
C ILE A 90 -10.38 20.37 -6.64
N TYR A 91 -11.44 20.17 -5.87
CA TYR A 91 -12.70 20.89 -6.08
C TYR A 91 -12.95 22.01 -5.07
N HIS A 92 -12.41 21.87 -3.84
CA HIS A 92 -12.63 22.88 -2.80
C HIS A 92 -11.42 23.80 -2.56
N THR A 93 -10.24 23.37 -2.99
CA THR A 93 -9.00 24.15 -2.86
C THR A 93 -8.12 23.96 -4.10
N PRO A 94 -8.56 24.38 -5.29
CA PRO A 94 -7.92 24.05 -6.58
C PRO A 94 -6.48 24.57 -6.71
N ALA A 95 -6.05 25.48 -5.84
CA ALA A 95 -4.66 25.94 -5.79
C ALA A 95 -3.71 24.93 -5.14
N ILE A 96 -4.23 23.90 -4.43
CA ILE A 96 -3.41 22.90 -3.74
C ILE A 96 -3.06 21.77 -4.69
N ILE A 97 -1.76 21.51 -4.89
CA ILE A 97 -1.28 20.40 -5.70
C ILE A 97 -1.28 19.10 -4.90
N PRO A 98 -2.05 18.07 -5.29
CA PRO A 98 -2.03 16.78 -4.63
C PRO A 98 -0.73 16.03 -4.92
N ILE A 99 0.01 15.64 -3.86
CA ILE A 99 1.26 14.89 -3.97
C ILE A 99 1.12 13.56 -3.23
N ILE A 100 1.00 12.46 -3.96
CA ILE A 100 0.91 11.12 -3.38
C ILE A 100 2.34 10.62 -3.13
N VAL A 101 2.65 10.29 -1.88
CA VAL A 101 4.00 9.84 -1.49
C VAL A 101 3.92 8.46 -0.86
N GLY A 102 4.53 7.45 -1.49
CA GLY A 102 4.50 6.15 -0.84
C GLY A 102 5.26 5.02 -1.51
N GLY A 103 5.39 3.93 -0.74
CA GLY A 103 6.01 2.68 -1.17
C GLY A 103 5.02 1.54 -1.36
N ALA A 104 3.75 1.73 -1.01
CA ALA A 104 2.69 0.73 -1.21
C ALA A 104 2.13 0.83 -2.63
N GLY A 105 2.86 0.30 -3.63
CA GLY A 105 2.53 0.46 -5.05
C GLY A 105 1.09 0.05 -5.38
N PHE A 106 0.57 -1.01 -4.75
CA PHE A 106 -0.83 -1.40 -4.93
C PHE A 106 -1.82 -0.30 -4.47
N TYR A 107 -1.51 0.42 -3.38
CA TYR A 107 -2.35 1.53 -2.91
C TYR A 107 -2.30 2.71 -3.88
N VAL A 108 -1.10 3.06 -4.36
CA VAL A 108 -0.93 4.15 -5.32
C VAL A 108 -1.65 3.84 -6.63
N ASP A 109 -1.44 2.65 -7.19
CA ASP A 109 -2.07 2.24 -8.45
C ASP A 109 -3.59 2.16 -8.33
N ALA A 110 -4.12 1.68 -7.19
CA ALA A 110 -5.57 1.61 -6.97
C ALA A 110 -6.20 3.01 -6.82
N LEU A 111 -5.56 3.91 -6.06
CA LEU A 111 -6.05 5.29 -5.87
C LEU A 111 -6.06 6.09 -7.18
N LEU A 112 -5.03 5.88 -8.02
CA LEU A 112 -4.90 6.56 -9.31
C LEU A 112 -5.62 5.84 -10.47
N GLY A 113 -6.40 4.79 -10.19
CA GLY A 113 -7.21 4.10 -11.17
C GLY A 113 -6.46 3.14 -12.11
N ARG A 114 -5.16 2.87 -11.86
CA ARG A 114 -4.40 1.89 -12.64
C ARG A 114 -4.78 0.42 -12.33
N ILE A 115 -5.38 0.21 -11.19
CA ILE A 115 -5.90 -1.09 -10.75
C ILE A 115 -7.32 -0.89 -10.27
N SER A 116 -8.25 -1.64 -10.85
CA SER A 116 -9.62 -1.72 -10.35
C SER A 116 -9.69 -2.66 -9.15
N LEU A 117 -10.28 -2.18 -8.06
CA LEU A 117 -10.61 -3.01 -6.91
C LEU A 117 -11.95 -3.69 -7.14
N SER A 118 -12.04 -4.96 -6.78
CA SER A 118 -13.33 -5.66 -6.83
C SER A 118 -14.25 -5.14 -5.73
N ASN A 119 -15.47 -4.73 -6.09
CA ASN A 119 -16.51 -4.30 -5.13
C ASN A 119 -17.15 -5.47 -4.36
N VAL A 120 -16.46 -6.61 -4.26
CA VAL A 120 -16.96 -7.78 -3.56
C VAL A 120 -16.68 -7.64 -2.07
N PRO A 121 -17.72 -7.61 -1.22
CA PRO A 121 -17.54 -7.50 0.22
C PRO A 121 -16.84 -8.74 0.81
N PRO A 122 -16.11 -8.58 1.91
CA PRO A 122 -15.49 -9.71 2.60
C PRO A 122 -16.55 -10.68 3.12
N ASN A 123 -16.29 -11.98 2.99
CA ASN A 123 -17.13 -13.04 3.54
C ASN A 123 -16.38 -13.83 4.63
N PRO A 124 -16.51 -13.45 5.92
CA PRO A 124 -15.78 -14.09 7.01
C PRO A 124 -16.04 -15.58 7.14
N LYS A 125 -17.30 -16.03 6.94
CA LYS A 125 -17.67 -17.45 7.01
C LYS A 125 -16.97 -18.27 5.91
N LEU A 126 -16.94 -17.75 4.67
CA LEU A 126 -16.23 -18.39 3.57
C LEU A 126 -14.72 -18.41 3.82
N ARG A 127 -14.15 -17.31 4.28
CA ARG A 127 -12.70 -17.21 4.60
C ARG A 127 -12.30 -18.23 5.66
N ALA A 128 -13.05 -18.31 6.78
CA ALA A 128 -12.77 -19.28 7.85
C ALA A 128 -12.77 -20.73 7.35
N ARG A 129 -13.68 -21.07 6.43
CA ARG A 129 -13.72 -22.38 5.78
C ARG A 129 -12.53 -22.62 4.86
N LEU A 130 -12.16 -21.62 4.05
CA LEU A 130 -11.05 -21.72 3.11
C LEU A 130 -9.69 -21.70 3.82
N GLU A 131 -9.55 -21.04 4.97
CA GLU A 131 -8.32 -21.04 5.78
C GLU A 131 -7.95 -22.45 6.30
N LYS A 132 -8.91 -23.36 6.45
CA LYS A 132 -8.66 -24.76 6.84
C LYS A 132 -8.07 -25.62 5.73
N LYS A 133 -8.13 -25.14 4.47
CA LYS A 133 -7.66 -25.86 3.28
C LYS A 133 -6.19 -25.57 2.98
N ASP A 134 -5.52 -26.54 2.37
CA ASP A 134 -4.17 -26.33 1.90
C ASP A 134 -4.12 -25.47 0.61
N VAL A 135 -2.93 -25.05 0.25
CA VAL A 135 -2.71 -24.14 -0.90
C VAL A 135 -3.03 -24.81 -2.23
N LYS A 136 -2.75 -26.12 -2.37
CA LYS A 136 -3.01 -26.90 -3.60
C LYS A 136 -4.51 -27.07 -3.82
N GLU A 137 -5.26 -27.41 -2.75
CA GLU A 137 -6.72 -27.48 -2.80
C GLU A 137 -7.33 -26.13 -3.22
N LEU A 138 -6.89 -25.04 -2.59
CA LEU A 138 -7.38 -23.70 -2.92
C LEU A 138 -7.11 -23.33 -4.38
N TYR A 139 -5.94 -23.65 -4.89
CA TYR A 139 -5.60 -23.40 -6.29
C TYR A 139 -6.45 -24.24 -7.25
N THR A 140 -6.66 -25.52 -6.95
CA THR A 140 -7.55 -26.41 -7.73
C THR A 140 -8.99 -25.91 -7.73
N MET A 141 -9.51 -25.47 -6.57
CA MET A 141 -10.82 -24.86 -6.47
C MET A 141 -10.94 -23.57 -7.32
N LEU A 142 -9.88 -22.73 -7.31
CA LEU A 142 -9.87 -21.53 -8.14
C LEU A 142 -9.85 -21.86 -9.62
N LYS A 143 -9.03 -22.84 -10.03
CA LYS A 143 -8.95 -23.28 -11.43
C LYS A 143 -10.31 -23.74 -11.97
N LYS A 144 -11.13 -24.41 -11.13
CA LYS A 144 -12.50 -24.83 -11.48
C LYS A 144 -13.48 -23.67 -11.55
N LYS A 145 -13.33 -22.63 -10.70
CA LYS A 145 -14.30 -21.52 -10.61
C LYS A 145 -13.95 -20.32 -11.50
N ASP A 146 -12.66 -20.05 -11.68
CA ASP A 146 -12.11 -18.94 -12.47
C ASP A 146 -10.73 -19.35 -13.02
N SER A 147 -10.74 -20.05 -14.14
CA SER A 147 -9.52 -20.55 -14.79
C SER A 147 -8.64 -19.40 -15.30
N ALA A 148 -9.24 -18.30 -15.74
CA ALA A 148 -8.50 -17.13 -16.22
C ALA A 148 -7.69 -16.50 -15.08
N ARG A 149 -8.33 -16.33 -13.92
CA ARG A 149 -7.64 -15.81 -12.73
C ARG A 149 -6.59 -16.80 -12.20
N ALA A 150 -6.84 -18.08 -12.25
CA ALA A 150 -5.89 -19.09 -11.81
C ALA A 150 -4.58 -19.06 -12.61
N LYS A 151 -4.62 -18.74 -13.92
CA LYS A 151 -3.41 -18.60 -14.77
C LYS A 151 -2.53 -17.42 -14.38
N THR A 152 -3.07 -16.39 -13.78
CA THR A 152 -2.37 -15.11 -13.48
C THR A 152 -2.01 -14.93 -12.01
N ILE A 153 -2.60 -15.73 -11.11
CA ILE A 153 -2.37 -15.62 -9.67
C ILE A 153 -1.13 -16.42 -9.25
N GLU A 154 -0.45 -15.94 -8.22
CA GLU A 154 0.65 -16.66 -7.58
C GLU A 154 0.11 -17.89 -6.82
N PRO A 155 0.41 -19.13 -7.27
CA PRO A 155 -0.29 -20.33 -6.80
C PRO A 155 0.01 -20.69 -5.34
N HIS A 156 1.12 -20.19 -4.77
CA HIS A 156 1.53 -20.51 -3.40
C HIS A 156 1.08 -19.46 -2.37
N HIS A 157 0.36 -18.42 -2.79
CA HIS A 157 -0.02 -17.34 -1.88
C HIS A 157 -1.43 -17.53 -1.33
N LYS A 158 -1.58 -18.26 -0.22
CA LYS A 158 -2.87 -18.65 0.39
C LYS A 158 -3.89 -17.50 0.48
N ARG A 159 -3.50 -16.34 1.03
CA ARG A 159 -4.40 -15.18 1.16
C ARG A 159 -4.94 -14.67 -0.18
N ARG A 160 -4.11 -14.68 -1.23
CA ARG A 160 -4.54 -14.26 -2.58
C ARG A 160 -5.50 -15.27 -3.18
N LEU A 161 -5.24 -16.57 -3.02
CA LEU A 161 -6.14 -17.63 -3.46
C LEU A 161 -7.49 -17.54 -2.77
N ILE A 162 -7.54 -17.35 -1.45
CA ILE A 162 -8.76 -17.17 -0.70
C ILE A 162 -9.55 -15.96 -1.21
N ARG A 163 -8.88 -14.82 -1.44
CA ARG A 163 -9.55 -13.63 -1.98
C ARG A 163 -10.07 -13.85 -3.40
N ALA A 164 -9.33 -14.50 -4.26
CA ALA A 164 -9.79 -14.84 -5.61
C ALA A 164 -11.00 -15.76 -5.59
N LEU A 165 -11.01 -16.78 -4.72
CA LEU A 165 -12.15 -17.68 -4.52
C LEU A 165 -13.38 -16.97 -3.96
N GLU A 166 -13.19 -16.02 -3.06
CA GLU A 166 -14.26 -15.18 -2.51
C GLU A 166 -14.92 -14.36 -3.64
N ILE A 167 -14.11 -13.71 -4.49
CA ILE A 167 -14.59 -12.95 -5.64
C ILE A 167 -15.33 -13.85 -6.63
N ALA A 168 -14.73 -14.95 -7.05
CA ALA A 168 -15.32 -15.89 -7.99
C ALA A 168 -16.65 -16.47 -7.47
N THR A 169 -16.71 -16.81 -6.18
CA THR A 169 -17.92 -17.33 -5.54
C THR A 169 -19.04 -16.29 -5.49
N TYR A 170 -18.70 -15.03 -5.21
CA TYR A 170 -19.65 -13.92 -5.20
C TYR A 170 -20.22 -13.68 -6.61
N GLN A 171 -19.37 -13.60 -7.61
CA GLN A 171 -19.75 -13.37 -9.01
C GLN A 171 -20.67 -14.49 -9.53
N LEU A 172 -20.32 -15.75 -9.26
CA LEU A 172 -21.17 -16.89 -9.63
C LEU A 172 -22.57 -16.80 -9.00
N ARG A 173 -22.66 -16.42 -7.72
CA ARG A 173 -23.97 -16.26 -7.05
C ARG A 173 -24.79 -15.13 -7.68
N GLN A 174 -24.17 -14.00 -8.02
CA GLN A 174 -24.87 -12.90 -8.67
C GLN A 174 -25.38 -13.29 -10.06
N THR A 175 -24.57 -14.01 -10.83
CA THR A 175 -24.96 -14.53 -12.14
C THR A 175 -26.14 -15.51 -12.04
N THR A 176 -26.10 -16.46 -11.09
CA THR A 176 -27.20 -17.41 -10.87
C THR A 176 -28.49 -16.69 -10.44
N ARG A 177 -28.39 -15.69 -9.55
CA ARG A 177 -29.52 -14.89 -9.10
C ARG A 177 -30.13 -14.07 -10.25
N ALA A 178 -29.28 -13.45 -11.08
CA ALA A 178 -29.73 -12.69 -12.25
C ALA A 178 -30.41 -13.58 -13.30
N ARG A 179 -29.91 -14.81 -13.49
CA ARG A 179 -30.57 -15.83 -14.35
C ARG A 179 -31.94 -16.21 -13.83
N ALA A 180 -32.07 -16.44 -12.53
CA ALA A 180 -33.34 -16.81 -11.91
C ALA A 180 -34.41 -15.70 -12.02
N LEU A 181 -33.97 -14.43 -12.02
CA LEU A 181 -34.88 -13.26 -12.07
C LEU A 181 -35.25 -12.81 -13.48
N ARG A 182 -34.42 -13.07 -14.49
CA ARG A 182 -34.58 -12.47 -15.84
C ARG A 182 -34.77 -13.45 -16.99
N GLY A 183 -34.69 -14.77 -16.77
CA GLY A 183 -34.81 -15.78 -17.85
C GLY A 183 -33.76 -15.67 -18.98
N THR A 184 -32.86 -14.71 -18.96
CA THR A 184 -31.89 -14.43 -20.01
C THR A 184 -30.47 -14.82 -19.60
N LYS A 185 -29.67 -15.32 -20.53
CA LYS A 185 -28.23 -15.54 -20.34
C LYS A 185 -27.54 -14.19 -20.18
N PRO A 186 -27.02 -13.83 -18.99
CA PRO A 186 -26.15 -12.64 -18.90
C PRO A 186 -24.87 -12.94 -19.67
N SER A 187 -24.48 -12.06 -20.56
CA SER A 187 -23.14 -12.03 -21.11
C SER A 187 -22.15 -12.02 -19.95
N LEU A 188 -21.31 -13.04 -19.84
CA LEU A 188 -20.14 -13.08 -18.97
C LEU A 188 -19.09 -12.14 -19.55
N THR A 189 -19.32 -10.85 -19.52
CA THR A 189 -18.24 -9.91 -19.52
C THR A 189 -17.57 -10.04 -18.14
N LEU A 190 -16.68 -11.04 -18.04
CA LEU A 190 -15.56 -10.99 -17.13
C LEU A 190 -15.06 -9.54 -17.23
N ALA A 191 -15.10 -8.81 -16.13
CA ALA A 191 -14.37 -7.57 -16.06
C ALA A 191 -12.90 -7.91 -16.30
N SER A 192 -12.56 -8.12 -17.58
CA SER A 192 -11.21 -8.03 -18.06
C SER A 192 -10.70 -6.70 -17.54
N SER A 193 -9.47 -6.66 -17.13
CA SER A 193 -8.74 -5.49 -16.66
C SER A 193 -8.71 -4.38 -17.74
N SER A 194 -9.87 -3.91 -18.15
CA SER A 194 -10.00 -2.65 -18.87
C SER A 194 -9.57 -1.60 -17.85
N LEU A 195 -8.44 -0.97 -18.11
CA LEU A 195 -8.01 0.24 -17.42
C LEU A 195 -9.22 1.16 -17.40
N ALA A 196 -9.74 1.45 -16.20
CA ALA A 196 -10.75 2.49 -16.06
C ALA A 196 -10.18 3.77 -16.70
N PRO A 197 -11.01 4.63 -17.34
CA PRO A 197 -10.53 5.86 -17.94
C PRO A 197 -9.72 6.61 -16.88
N GLN A 198 -8.52 7.03 -17.27
CA GLN A 198 -7.54 7.63 -16.34
C GLN A 198 -8.15 8.93 -15.79
N LYS A 199 -8.51 8.90 -14.51
CA LYS A 199 -9.26 9.97 -13.84
C LYS A 199 -8.41 11.21 -13.57
N TYR A 200 -7.08 11.04 -13.60
CA TYR A 200 -6.09 12.05 -13.29
C TYR A 200 -4.97 12.05 -14.33
N ASP A 201 -4.44 13.25 -14.64
CA ASP A 201 -3.15 13.40 -15.30
C ASP A 201 -2.07 13.28 -14.21
N VAL A 202 -1.16 12.35 -14.35
CA VAL A 202 -0.23 11.96 -13.25
C VAL A 202 1.21 12.07 -13.68
N LEU A 203 1.96 12.95 -13.01
CA LEU A 203 3.42 12.92 -13.09
C LEU A 203 3.95 11.88 -12.09
N TRP A 204 4.57 10.84 -12.60
CA TRP A 204 5.22 9.81 -11.80
C TRP A 204 6.71 10.11 -11.62
N LEU A 205 7.14 10.32 -10.38
CA LEU A 205 8.55 10.53 -10.01
C LEU A 205 9.01 9.35 -9.15
N GLY A 206 10.03 8.64 -9.61
CA GLY A 206 10.58 7.48 -8.94
C GLY A 206 11.96 7.74 -8.33
N LEU A 207 12.20 7.23 -7.12
CA LEU A 207 13.52 7.20 -6.51
C LEU A 207 14.04 5.76 -6.46
N SER A 208 15.22 5.52 -7.03
CA SER A 208 15.89 4.21 -7.03
C SER A 208 17.37 4.36 -6.68
N PRO A 209 17.72 4.55 -5.40
CA PRO A 209 19.13 4.60 -5.00
C PRO A 209 19.88 3.33 -5.38
N ALA A 210 21.19 3.43 -5.61
CA ALA A 210 22.04 2.28 -5.85
C ALA A 210 21.86 1.21 -4.74
N PRO A 211 21.88 -0.07 -5.06
CA PRO A 211 21.56 -1.15 -4.11
C PRO A 211 22.38 -1.10 -2.81
N ALA A 212 23.67 -0.81 -2.89
CA ALA A 212 24.54 -0.68 -1.71
C ALA A 212 24.10 0.49 -0.81
N LYS A 213 23.79 1.66 -1.41
CA LYS A 213 23.29 2.83 -0.68
C LYS A 213 21.95 2.56 -0.02
N LEU A 214 21.05 1.89 -0.74
CA LEU A 214 19.73 1.54 -0.21
C LEU A 214 19.85 0.59 1.00
N LYS A 215 20.71 -0.44 0.92
CA LYS A 215 21.00 -1.35 2.02
C LYS A 215 21.56 -0.60 3.24
N SER A 216 22.52 0.27 3.04
CA SER A 216 23.09 1.13 4.09
C SER A 216 22.04 2.03 4.74
N ASN A 217 21.17 2.66 3.93
CA ASN A 217 20.09 3.51 4.44
C ASN A 217 19.08 2.71 5.28
N ILE A 218 18.72 1.49 4.84
CA ILE A 218 17.83 0.60 5.58
C ILE A 218 18.43 0.26 6.94
N HIS A 219 19.69 -0.13 6.98
CA HIS A 219 20.42 -0.45 8.21
C HIS A 219 20.49 0.74 9.17
N LYS A 220 20.98 1.88 8.71
CA LYS A 220 21.09 3.11 9.52
C LYS A 220 19.74 3.54 10.10
N ARG A 221 18.68 3.50 9.29
CA ARG A 221 17.33 3.85 9.72
C ARG A 221 16.79 2.86 10.75
N LEU A 222 17.06 1.57 10.60
CA LEU A 222 16.66 0.56 11.59
C LEU A 222 17.33 0.83 12.93
N LEU A 223 18.65 1.02 12.96
CA LEU A 223 19.38 1.29 14.21
C LEU A 223 18.90 2.59 14.88
N ALA A 224 18.66 3.63 14.12
CA ALA A 224 18.10 4.88 14.65
C ALA A 224 16.72 4.65 15.31
N ARG A 225 15.81 3.89 14.67
CA ARG A 225 14.49 3.55 15.25
C ARG A 225 14.60 2.68 16.49
N MET A 226 15.56 1.75 16.54
CA MET A 226 15.82 0.96 17.75
C MET A 226 16.23 1.86 18.91
N LYS A 227 17.10 2.86 18.67
CA LYS A 227 17.50 3.87 19.68
C LYS A 227 16.34 4.78 20.10
N GLN A 228 15.43 5.11 19.17
CA GLN A 228 14.23 5.92 19.43
C GLN A 228 13.17 5.20 20.28
N GLY A 229 13.35 3.92 20.60
CA GLY A 229 12.42 3.18 21.45
C GLY A 229 11.40 2.33 20.69
N MET A 230 11.74 1.81 19.53
CA MET A 230 10.87 0.93 18.74
C MET A 230 10.34 -0.28 19.53
N VAL A 231 11.16 -0.86 20.42
CA VAL A 231 10.74 -1.96 21.31
C VAL A 231 9.76 -1.45 22.38
N ALA A 232 10.03 -0.28 22.95
CA ALA A 232 9.15 0.35 23.95
C ALA A 232 7.78 0.69 23.34
N GLU A 233 7.74 1.17 22.10
CA GLU A 233 6.49 1.38 21.36
C GLU A 233 5.69 0.09 21.24
N ALA A 234 6.32 -1.02 20.86
CA ALA A 234 5.66 -2.31 20.72
C ALA A 234 5.13 -2.84 22.07
N LYS A 235 5.91 -2.70 23.16
CA LYS A 235 5.47 -3.03 24.52
C LYS A 235 4.24 -2.23 24.93
N ARG A 236 4.26 -0.91 24.73
CA ARG A 236 3.13 -0.02 25.02
C ARG A 236 1.88 -0.40 24.24
N LEU A 237 2.01 -0.67 22.95
CA LEU A 237 0.88 -1.09 22.11
C LEU A 237 0.28 -2.41 22.59
N HIS A 238 1.12 -3.35 23.02
CA HIS A 238 0.66 -4.62 23.59
C HIS A 238 -0.09 -4.39 24.91
N ALA A 239 0.44 -3.59 25.81
CA ALA A 239 -0.22 -3.22 27.06
C ALA A 239 -1.57 -2.51 26.84
N GLN A 240 -1.71 -1.75 25.72
CA GLN A 240 -2.94 -1.14 25.28
C GLN A 240 -3.91 -2.12 24.58
N GLY A 241 -3.62 -3.41 24.60
CA GLY A 241 -4.48 -4.47 24.08
C GLY A 241 -4.28 -4.79 22.61
N LEU A 242 -3.14 -4.46 21.99
CA LEU A 242 -2.77 -4.98 20.68
C LEU A 242 -2.20 -6.40 20.86
N SER A 243 -2.93 -7.44 20.45
CA SER A 243 -2.51 -8.83 20.63
C SER A 243 -1.26 -9.15 19.79
N TYR A 244 -0.42 -10.08 20.26
CA TYR A 244 0.73 -10.59 19.50
C TYR A 244 0.32 -11.12 18.12
N LYS A 245 -0.80 -11.86 18.03
CA LYS A 245 -1.36 -12.31 16.76
C LYS A 245 -1.59 -11.15 15.80
N ARG A 246 -2.18 -10.05 16.30
CA ARG A 246 -2.42 -8.88 15.46
C ARG A 246 -1.13 -8.17 15.07
N MET A 247 -0.15 -8.09 15.95
CA MET A 247 1.19 -7.56 15.61
C MET A 247 1.86 -8.41 14.50
N GLU A 248 1.73 -9.73 14.53
CA GLU A 248 2.25 -10.60 13.47
C GLU A 248 1.56 -10.35 12.12
N GLU A 249 0.24 -10.10 12.12
CA GLU A 249 -0.53 -9.74 10.91
C GLU A 249 -0.13 -8.38 10.33
N LEU A 250 0.27 -7.43 11.16
CA LEU A 250 0.82 -6.16 10.72
C LEU A 250 2.12 -6.35 9.92
N GLY A 251 2.83 -7.45 10.14
CA GLY A 251 3.98 -7.87 9.33
C GLY A 251 5.26 -7.12 9.63
N LEU A 252 6.30 -7.41 8.85
CA LEU A 252 7.64 -6.80 8.95
C LEU A 252 8.08 -6.57 10.41
N GLU A 253 8.23 -5.33 10.79
CA GLU A 253 8.74 -4.91 12.08
C GLU A 253 7.92 -5.46 13.25
N TYR A 254 6.59 -5.29 13.19
CA TYR A 254 5.73 -5.71 14.31
C TYR A 254 5.64 -7.22 14.47
N ARG A 255 5.83 -8.00 13.41
CA ARG A 255 5.95 -9.46 13.49
C ARG A 255 7.20 -9.85 14.27
N ALA A 256 8.34 -9.27 13.93
CA ALA A 256 9.60 -9.54 14.60
C ALA A 256 9.56 -9.06 16.07
N LEU A 257 8.99 -7.86 16.30
CA LEU A 257 8.79 -7.32 17.64
C LEU A 257 7.88 -8.22 18.50
N ALA A 258 6.79 -8.74 17.95
CA ALA A 258 5.92 -9.66 18.67
C ALA A 258 6.64 -10.94 19.11
N ARG A 259 7.49 -11.48 18.25
CA ARG A 259 8.31 -12.67 18.58
C ARG A 259 9.34 -12.37 19.66
N TYR A 260 10.00 -11.23 19.56
CA TYR A 260 10.95 -10.77 20.57
C TYR A 260 10.28 -10.54 21.94
N LEU A 261 9.13 -9.90 21.98
CA LEU A 261 8.38 -9.65 23.22
C LEU A 261 7.86 -10.93 23.88
N GLN A 262 7.69 -12.01 23.10
CA GLN A 262 7.34 -13.33 23.59
C GLN A 262 8.59 -14.16 24.01
N GLY A 263 9.79 -13.60 23.99
CA GLY A 263 11.04 -14.31 24.32
C GLY A 263 11.48 -15.33 23.26
N LYS A 264 10.87 -15.33 22.06
CA LYS A 264 11.16 -16.31 20.99
C LYS A 264 12.42 -15.98 20.17
N THR A 265 12.94 -14.78 20.30
CA THR A 265 14.13 -14.31 19.59
C THR A 265 14.94 -13.36 20.48
N SER A 266 16.26 -13.35 20.33
CA SER A 266 17.17 -12.40 20.95
C SER A 266 17.07 -11.00 20.28
N LYS A 267 17.66 -9.99 20.90
CA LYS A 267 17.72 -8.63 20.34
C LYS A 267 18.52 -8.59 19.03
N GLN A 268 19.57 -9.41 18.91
CA GLN A 268 20.37 -9.51 17.69
C GLN A 268 19.56 -10.14 16.55
N GLU A 269 18.82 -11.20 16.82
CA GLU A 269 17.93 -11.85 15.86
C GLU A 269 16.80 -10.94 15.41
N LEU A 270 16.21 -10.17 16.35
CA LEU A 270 15.20 -9.14 16.04
C LEU A 270 15.71 -8.16 14.98
N VAL A 271 16.89 -7.56 15.21
CA VAL A 271 17.49 -6.60 14.28
C VAL A 271 17.76 -7.25 12.93
N ALA A 272 18.37 -8.43 12.93
CA ALA A 272 18.66 -9.17 11.71
C ALA A 272 17.40 -9.57 10.92
N GLU A 273 16.33 -9.99 11.61
CA GLU A 273 15.05 -10.34 10.97
C GLU A 273 14.41 -9.11 10.30
N ILE A 274 14.36 -7.98 11.01
CA ILE A 274 13.80 -6.73 10.47
C ILE A 274 14.61 -6.24 9.28
N GLU A 275 15.93 -6.24 9.37
CA GLU A 275 16.80 -5.80 8.28
C GLU A 275 16.62 -6.65 7.02
N ARG A 276 16.66 -7.99 7.16
CA ARG A 276 16.38 -8.92 6.05
C ARG A 276 15.00 -8.69 5.45
N GLY A 277 13.99 -8.49 6.31
CA GLY A 277 12.62 -8.23 5.91
C GLY A 277 12.49 -6.95 5.09
N ASN A 278 13.10 -5.86 5.54
CA ASN A 278 13.09 -4.56 4.87
C ASN A 278 13.84 -4.60 3.52
N ASN A 279 14.97 -5.29 3.45
CA ASN A 279 15.69 -5.48 2.19
C ASN A 279 14.86 -6.27 1.17
N LYS A 280 14.19 -7.35 1.58
CA LYS A 280 13.25 -8.10 0.72
C LYS A 280 12.07 -7.24 0.30
N TYR A 281 11.54 -6.42 1.20
CA TYR A 281 10.43 -5.51 0.91
C TYR A 281 10.83 -4.44 -0.10
N ALA A 282 11.98 -3.79 0.07
CA ALA A 282 12.51 -2.80 -0.87
C ALA A 282 12.66 -3.37 -2.29
N LYS A 283 13.19 -4.60 -2.42
CA LYS A 283 13.28 -5.30 -3.72
C LYS A 283 11.91 -5.54 -4.36
N ARG A 284 10.88 -5.91 -3.55
CA ARG A 284 9.50 -6.08 -4.05
C ARG A 284 8.89 -4.77 -4.51
N GLN A 285 9.11 -3.68 -3.78
CA GLN A 285 8.65 -2.35 -4.15
C GLN A 285 9.26 -1.89 -5.48
N LEU A 286 10.57 -2.01 -5.65
CA LEU A 286 11.25 -1.68 -6.91
C LEU A 286 10.72 -2.52 -8.08
N ARG A 287 10.54 -3.83 -7.88
CA ARG A 287 9.97 -4.70 -8.91
C ARG A 287 8.54 -4.28 -9.27
N TRP A 288 7.77 -3.82 -8.30
CA TRP A 288 6.43 -3.30 -8.55
C TRP A 288 6.47 -2.05 -9.42
N PHE A 289 7.21 -1.04 -9.01
CA PHE A 289 7.27 0.24 -9.70
C PHE A 289 7.91 0.16 -11.08
N LYS A 290 8.90 -0.72 -11.30
CA LYS A 290 9.49 -0.94 -12.63
C LYS A 290 8.50 -1.43 -13.71
N ARG A 291 7.32 -1.90 -13.34
CA ARG A 291 6.24 -2.25 -14.30
C ARG A 291 5.57 -1.02 -14.91
N ASN A 292 5.62 0.09 -14.21
CA ASN A 292 5.06 1.35 -14.69
C ASN A 292 6.12 2.10 -15.51
N LYS A 293 5.90 2.16 -16.82
CA LYS A 293 6.81 2.82 -17.77
C LYS A 293 6.75 4.33 -17.72
N ASP A 294 5.69 4.89 -17.13
CA ASP A 294 5.50 6.34 -17.01
C ASP A 294 6.37 6.96 -15.90
N ILE A 295 6.97 6.13 -15.05
CA ILE A 295 7.82 6.62 -13.96
C ILE A 295 9.11 7.22 -14.50
N LYS A 296 9.28 8.50 -14.23
CA LYS A 296 10.54 9.23 -14.43
C LYS A 296 11.41 9.01 -13.19
N TRP A 297 12.46 8.22 -13.36
CA TRP A 297 13.41 7.95 -12.29
C TRP A 297 14.35 9.13 -12.12
N VAL A 298 14.28 9.81 -10.97
CA VAL A 298 15.04 11.03 -10.69
C VAL A 298 16.17 10.77 -9.70
N THR A 299 17.24 11.52 -9.87
CA THR A 299 18.45 11.42 -9.03
C THR A 299 18.49 12.44 -7.91
N GLY A 300 17.72 13.53 -8.02
CA GLY A 300 17.74 14.62 -7.04
C GLY A 300 16.48 15.50 -7.05
N THR A 301 16.45 16.41 -6.08
CA THR A 301 15.32 17.34 -5.87
C THR A 301 15.18 18.38 -6.97
N ALA A 302 16.30 18.89 -7.52
CA ALA A 302 16.29 19.89 -8.59
C ALA A 302 15.65 19.37 -9.87
N GLU A 303 16.03 18.16 -10.31
CA GLU A 303 15.43 17.48 -11.46
C GLU A 303 13.94 17.22 -11.26
N ALA A 304 13.58 16.70 -10.08
CA ALA A 304 12.19 16.44 -9.75
C ALA A 304 11.33 17.71 -9.77
N LEU A 305 11.83 18.83 -9.25
CA LEU A 305 11.14 20.10 -9.25
C LEU A 305 10.98 20.67 -10.68
N ARG A 306 12.02 20.58 -11.50
CA ARG A 306 11.96 21.01 -12.90
C ARG A 306 10.87 20.24 -13.67
N LEU A 307 10.84 18.91 -13.52
CA LEU A 307 9.81 18.07 -14.14
C LEU A 307 8.41 18.41 -13.62
N ALA A 308 8.27 18.66 -12.32
CA ALA A 308 7.00 19.00 -11.71
C ALA A 308 6.47 20.37 -12.22
N LYS A 309 7.32 21.40 -12.27
CA LYS A 309 6.94 22.70 -12.84
C LYS A 309 6.53 22.60 -14.30
N SER A 310 7.32 21.92 -15.15
CA SER A 310 6.98 21.70 -16.55
C SER A 310 5.68 20.90 -16.75
N PHE A 311 5.37 19.99 -15.85
CA PHE A 311 4.11 19.24 -15.87
C PHE A 311 2.92 20.13 -15.48
N LEU A 312 3.08 20.98 -14.49
CA LEU A 312 2.00 21.87 -14.02
C LEU A 312 1.69 23.00 -14.98
N SER A 313 2.67 23.45 -15.79
CA SER A 313 2.50 24.55 -16.77
C SER A 313 1.86 24.13 -18.09
N ARG A 314 1.67 22.86 -18.37
CA ARG A 314 0.94 22.33 -19.53
C ARG A 314 -0.56 22.40 -19.31
#